data_92f4b86e8e7ac25dcadb63ddf0cc0859
#
_entry.id   92f4b86e8e7ac25dcadb63ddf0cc0859
#
_cell.length_a   1.000
_cell.length_b   1.000
_cell.length_c   1.000
_cell.angle_alpha   90.00
_cell.angle_beta   90.00
_cell.angle_gamma   90.00
#
_symmetry.space_group_name_H-M   'P 1'
#
loop_
_entity.id
_entity.type
_entity.pdbx_description
1 polymer ?
#
loop_
_entity_poly.entity_id
_entity_poly.type
_entity_poly.pdbx_seq_one_letter_code
_entity_poly.pdbx_strand_id
1 'polypeptide(L)'
;MQASRTHLGIALGSAALLVLVFLGYLNWLNHQGPVLSRSEERDSLTQLPISITMNPFRDRTIERTANVFISAMRDGNCRQLLAAWEKDYRKKRAEFICNSEAQHTLISWNLVDWEDAPPLVILHYRGQRYSSARHDETYKDLFSITEEKKDSGWTVTKYDSFY
;
A
#
# COMPACT_ATOMS: atom_id res chain seq x y z
N MET A 1 -47.45 22.62 -25.27
CA MET A 1 -46.70 22.52 -24.00
C MET A 1 -46.38 21.08 -23.54
N GLN A 2 -46.88 20.01 -24.15
CA GLN A 2 -46.56 18.60 -23.76
C GLN A 2 -45.19 18.11 -24.25
N ALA A 3 -44.70 18.57 -25.37
CA ALA A 3 -43.39 18.14 -25.88
C ALA A 3 -42.17 18.46 -24.97
N SER A 4 -42.25 19.54 -24.18
CA SER A 4 -41.17 19.95 -23.29
C SER A 4 -41.00 19.00 -22.10
N ARG A 5 -42.10 18.38 -21.61
CA ARG A 5 -42.05 17.46 -20.45
C ARG A 5 -41.46 16.09 -20.80
N THR A 6 -41.71 15.61 -22.02
CA THR A 6 -41.14 14.34 -22.50
C THR A 6 -39.62 14.44 -22.73
N HIS A 7 -39.15 15.55 -23.30
CA HIS A 7 -37.72 15.77 -23.49
C HIS A 7 -36.97 15.89 -22.13
N LEU A 8 -37.58 16.54 -21.15
CA LEU A 8 -37.00 16.64 -19.80
C LEU A 8 -36.91 15.27 -19.13
N GLY A 9 -37.96 14.44 -19.24
CA GLY A 9 -37.97 13.08 -18.70
C GLY A 9 -36.91 12.17 -19.33
N ILE A 10 -36.72 12.26 -20.67
CA ILE A 10 -35.67 11.50 -21.39
C ILE A 10 -34.27 11.98 -20.95
N ALA A 11 -34.05 13.29 -20.84
CA ALA A 11 -32.77 13.83 -20.40
C ALA A 11 -32.40 13.43 -18.96
N LEU A 12 -33.36 13.46 -18.05
CA LEU A 12 -33.15 13.02 -16.66
C LEU A 12 -32.93 11.51 -16.58
N GLY A 13 -33.64 10.71 -17.37
CA GLY A 13 -33.46 9.25 -17.43
C GLY A 13 -32.07 8.86 -17.96
N SER A 14 -31.62 9.54 -19.03
CA SER A 14 -30.29 9.29 -19.60
C SER A 14 -29.17 9.73 -18.63
N ALA A 15 -29.32 10.85 -17.96
CA ALA A 15 -28.34 11.29 -16.94
C ALA A 15 -28.24 10.30 -15.76
N ALA A 16 -29.39 9.82 -15.26
CA ALA A 16 -29.41 8.81 -14.19
C ALA A 16 -28.74 7.50 -14.63
N LEU A 17 -29.01 7.04 -15.87
CA LEU A 17 -28.36 5.85 -16.42
C LEU A 17 -26.84 6.00 -16.51
N LEU A 18 -26.35 7.16 -16.98
CA LEU A 18 -24.91 7.43 -17.06
C LEU A 18 -24.25 7.42 -15.67
N VAL A 19 -24.91 7.98 -14.66
CA VAL A 19 -24.42 7.94 -13.27
C VAL A 19 -24.36 6.50 -12.76
N LEU A 20 -25.38 5.68 -13.01
CA LEU A 20 -25.38 4.28 -12.57
C LEU A 20 -24.29 3.46 -13.27
N VAL A 21 -24.09 3.66 -14.59
CA VAL A 21 -23.01 3.01 -15.33
C VAL A 21 -21.66 3.44 -14.80
N PHE A 22 -21.48 4.72 -14.50
CA PHE A 22 -20.23 5.24 -13.94
C PHE A 22 -19.95 4.67 -12.55
N LEU A 23 -20.94 4.63 -11.67
CA LEU A 23 -20.82 4.02 -10.34
C LEU A 23 -20.52 2.52 -10.42
N GLY A 24 -21.18 1.80 -11.35
CA GLY A 24 -20.88 0.40 -11.62
C GLY A 24 -19.45 0.19 -12.10
N TYR A 25 -18.97 1.04 -12.98
CA TYR A 25 -17.59 1.03 -13.46
C TYR A 25 -16.59 1.30 -12.34
N LEU A 26 -16.84 2.30 -11.49
CA LEU A 26 -15.99 2.58 -10.34
C LEU A 26 -15.95 1.42 -9.34
N ASN A 27 -17.10 0.79 -9.10
CA ASN A 27 -17.16 -0.40 -8.24
C ASN A 27 -16.38 -1.57 -8.84
N TRP A 28 -16.50 -1.81 -10.14
CA TRP A 28 -15.71 -2.84 -10.83
C TRP A 28 -14.22 -2.54 -10.74
N LEU A 29 -13.77 -1.30 -11.01
CA LEU A 29 -12.38 -0.89 -10.88
C LEU A 29 -11.84 -1.10 -9.46
N ASN A 30 -12.67 -0.87 -8.44
CA ASN A 30 -12.27 -1.04 -7.05
C ASN A 30 -11.98 -2.50 -6.67
N HIS A 31 -12.59 -3.45 -7.38
CA HIS A 31 -12.37 -4.88 -7.18
C HIS A 31 -11.28 -5.47 -8.08
N GLN A 32 -10.76 -4.70 -9.02
CA GLN A 32 -9.63 -5.15 -9.82
C GLN A 32 -8.34 -5.09 -8.98
N GLY A 33 -7.52 -6.11 -9.13
CA GLY A 33 -6.16 -6.08 -8.61
C GLY A 33 -5.37 -4.88 -9.16
N PRO A 34 -4.25 -4.52 -8.57
CA PRO A 34 -3.41 -3.46 -9.07
C PRO A 34 -3.00 -3.76 -10.50
N VAL A 35 -3.28 -2.85 -11.42
CA VAL A 35 -2.65 -2.88 -12.73
C VAL A 35 -1.23 -2.38 -12.53
N LEU A 36 -0.35 -3.30 -12.20
CA LEU A 36 1.07 -3.06 -12.25
C LEU A 36 1.46 -3.12 -13.72
N SER A 37 1.66 -1.99 -14.37
CA SER A 37 2.42 -2.04 -15.60
C SER A 37 3.86 -2.35 -15.20
N ARG A 38 4.26 -3.60 -15.38
CA ARG A 38 5.65 -3.98 -15.23
C ARG A 38 6.42 -3.23 -16.31
N SER A 39 7.13 -2.20 -15.92
CA SER A 39 8.20 -1.67 -16.72
C SER A 39 9.22 -2.80 -16.89
N GLU A 40 9.73 -2.99 -18.09
CA GLU A 40 10.88 -3.86 -18.33
C GLU A 40 12.14 -3.35 -17.60
N GLU A 41 12.07 -2.11 -17.14
CA GLU A 41 13.12 -1.44 -16.40
C GLU A 41 13.16 -1.98 -14.97
N ARG A 42 14.22 -2.70 -14.68
CA ARG A 42 14.50 -3.24 -13.35
C ARG A 42 15.47 -2.33 -12.62
N ASP A 43 15.27 -2.21 -11.32
CA ASP A 43 16.22 -1.52 -10.46
C ASP A 43 17.57 -2.24 -10.52
N SER A 44 18.65 -1.50 -10.81
CA SER A 44 20.00 -2.06 -11.01
C SER A 44 20.57 -2.77 -9.79
N LEU A 45 20.12 -2.39 -8.58
CA LEU A 45 20.59 -2.97 -7.32
C LEU A 45 19.81 -4.20 -6.90
N THR A 46 18.50 -4.18 -7.12
CA THR A 46 17.59 -5.17 -6.53
C THR A 46 16.93 -6.08 -7.55
N GLN A 47 17.07 -5.74 -8.83
CA GLN A 47 16.43 -6.48 -9.92
C GLN A 47 14.88 -6.53 -9.81
N LEU A 48 14.28 -5.72 -8.93
CA LEU A 48 12.85 -5.62 -8.80
C LEU A 48 12.26 -4.77 -9.93
N PRO A 49 11.09 -5.15 -10.45
CA PRO A 49 10.41 -4.36 -11.47
C PRO A 49 10.00 -3.00 -10.91
N ILE A 50 10.19 -1.95 -11.70
CA ILE A 50 9.71 -0.61 -11.37
C ILE A 50 8.26 -0.53 -11.80
N SER A 51 7.34 -0.59 -10.84
CA SER A 51 5.91 -0.47 -11.15
C SER A 51 5.52 0.99 -11.34
N ILE A 52 4.75 1.24 -12.40
CA ILE A 52 4.46 2.60 -12.86
C ILE A 52 3.01 3.00 -12.56
N THR A 53 2.05 2.08 -12.65
CA THR A 53 0.65 2.45 -12.60
C THR A 53 -0.14 1.55 -11.66
N MET A 54 -0.84 2.16 -10.72
CA MET A 54 -1.78 1.48 -9.85
C MET A 54 -3.18 2.01 -10.12
N ASN A 55 -4.19 1.13 -10.18
CA ASN A 55 -5.57 1.55 -10.29
C ASN A 55 -5.96 2.43 -9.07
N PRO A 56 -6.27 3.72 -9.24
CA PRO A 56 -6.58 4.60 -8.13
C PRO A 56 -7.89 4.26 -7.41
N PHE A 57 -8.76 3.46 -8.04
CA PHE A 57 -10.09 3.10 -7.55
C PHE A 57 -10.13 1.69 -6.93
N ARG A 58 -9.00 0.98 -6.84
CA ARG A 58 -8.95 -0.34 -6.23
C ARG A 58 -9.14 -0.28 -4.72
N ASP A 59 -9.51 -1.40 -4.12
CA ASP A 59 -9.46 -1.57 -2.67
C ASP A 59 -8.01 -1.45 -2.18
N ARG A 60 -7.78 -0.51 -1.29
CA ARG A 60 -6.47 -0.23 -0.71
C ARG A 60 -6.36 -0.65 0.75
N THR A 61 -7.20 -1.56 1.19
CA THR A 61 -7.20 -1.99 2.59
C THR A 61 -5.85 -2.57 2.99
N ILE A 62 -5.25 -3.39 2.14
CA ILE A 62 -3.92 -3.97 2.36
C ILE A 62 -2.86 -2.86 2.50
N GLU A 63 -2.81 -1.93 1.54
CA GLU A 63 -1.85 -0.82 1.60
C GLU A 63 -2.05 0.08 2.83
N ARG A 64 -3.30 0.26 3.26
CA ARG A 64 -3.59 1.03 4.49
C ARG A 64 -3.03 0.32 5.72
N THR A 65 -3.19 -0.99 5.81
CA THR A 65 -2.63 -1.80 6.90
C THR A 65 -1.10 -1.70 6.90
N ALA A 66 -0.46 -1.89 5.75
CA ALA A 66 0.98 -1.69 5.61
C ALA A 66 1.42 -0.27 5.99
N ASN A 67 0.70 0.77 5.53
CA ASN A 67 1.03 2.15 5.83
C ASN A 67 0.90 2.50 7.32
N VAL A 68 -0.06 1.91 8.04
CA VAL A 68 -0.16 2.04 9.50
C VAL A 68 1.09 1.46 10.17
N PHE A 69 1.53 0.28 9.72
CA PHE A 69 2.75 -0.35 10.22
C PHE A 69 4.00 0.48 9.93
N ILE A 70 4.17 0.93 8.67
CA ILE A 70 5.32 1.75 8.25
C ILE A 70 5.36 3.08 9.01
N SER A 71 4.20 3.73 9.18
CA SER A 71 4.13 4.99 9.93
C SER A 71 4.48 4.80 11.40
N ALA A 72 3.99 3.72 12.02
CA ALA A 72 4.34 3.39 13.41
C ALA A 72 5.85 3.13 13.57
N MET A 73 6.45 2.46 12.60
CA MET A 73 7.89 2.20 12.53
C MET A 73 8.67 3.52 12.41
N ARG A 74 8.31 4.37 11.42
CA ARG A 74 8.95 5.68 11.21
C ARG A 74 8.88 6.58 12.43
N ASP A 75 7.72 6.62 13.08
CA ASP A 75 7.46 7.51 14.21
C ASP A 75 8.00 6.96 15.55
N GLY A 76 8.64 5.78 15.53
CA GLY A 76 9.14 5.11 16.73
C GLY A 76 8.03 4.69 17.69
N ASN A 77 6.80 4.56 17.20
CA ASN A 77 5.64 4.18 18.01
C ASN A 77 5.57 2.66 18.21
N CYS A 78 6.45 2.15 19.10
CA CYS A 78 6.58 0.72 19.36
C CYS A 78 5.29 0.07 19.86
N ARG A 79 4.43 0.81 20.55
CA ARG A 79 3.13 0.29 20.99
C ARG A 79 2.20 0.02 19.81
N GLN A 80 2.12 0.95 18.87
CA GLN A 80 1.30 0.80 17.67
C GLN A 80 1.87 -0.27 16.74
N LEU A 81 3.19 -0.34 16.61
CA LEU A 81 3.87 -1.37 15.87
C LEU A 81 3.55 -2.77 16.41
N LEU A 82 3.61 -2.94 17.74
CA LEU A 82 3.22 -4.18 18.41
C LEU A 82 1.76 -4.54 18.21
N ALA A 83 0.86 -3.55 18.19
CA ALA A 83 -0.56 -3.79 17.98
C ALA A 83 -0.89 -4.20 16.54
N ALA A 84 -0.14 -3.67 15.56
CA ALA A 84 -0.30 -3.99 14.15
C ALA A 84 0.31 -5.33 13.74
N TRP A 85 1.14 -5.93 14.57
CA TRP A 85 1.86 -7.18 14.28
C TRP A 85 1.28 -8.37 15.06
N GLU A 86 1.41 -9.60 14.61
CA GLU A 86 0.84 -10.78 15.25
C GLU A 86 1.63 -11.35 16.45
N LYS A 87 0.95 -12.12 17.31
CA LYS A 87 1.22 -12.29 18.75
C LYS A 87 2.58 -12.86 19.23
N ASP A 88 3.18 -13.81 18.65
CA ASP A 88 4.24 -14.57 19.36
C ASP A 88 5.68 -14.18 19.00
N TYR A 89 5.89 -13.53 17.91
CA TYR A 89 7.22 -13.15 17.41
C TYR A 89 7.63 -11.71 17.76
N ARG A 90 6.80 -10.98 18.45
CA ARG A 90 6.59 -9.54 18.36
C ARG A 90 7.51 -8.67 19.17
N LYS A 91 7.62 -8.93 20.45
CA LYS A 91 8.18 -7.93 21.36
C LYS A 91 9.64 -7.61 21.04
N LYS A 92 10.46 -8.65 20.93
CA LYS A 92 11.89 -8.48 20.62
C LYS A 92 12.11 -7.90 19.22
N ARG A 93 11.28 -8.29 18.24
CA ARG A 93 11.42 -7.81 16.88
C ARG A 93 10.95 -6.36 16.74
N ALA A 94 9.86 -5.99 17.39
CA ALA A 94 9.39 -4.61 17.42
C ALA A 94 10.36 -3.67 18.14
N GLU A 95 10.93 -4.11 19.26
CA GLU A 95 11.99 -3.38 19.97
C GLU A 95 13.23 -3.20 19.08
N PHE A 96 13.63 -4.24 18.36
CA PHE A 96 14.73 -4.15 17.41
C PHE A 96 14.44 -3.14 16.29
N ILE A 97 13.25 -3.20 15.67
CA ILE A 97 12.85 -2.26 14.61
C ILE A 97 12.80 -0.84 15.16
N CYS A 98 12.19 -0.60 16.32
CA CYS A 98 12.15 0.73 16.93
C CYS A 98 13.55 1.29 17.21
N ASN A 99 14.46 0.48 17.68
CA ASN A 99 15.84 0.89 17.93
C ASN A 99 16.61 1.15 16.64
N SER A 100 16.37 0.34 15.61
CA SER A 100 16.98 0.53 14.28
C SER A 100 16.48 1.81 13.61
N GLU A 101 15.17 2.07 13.67
CA GLU A 101 14.58 3.27 13.09
C GLU A 101 15.06 4.57 13.77
N ALA A 102 15.42 4.52 15.04
CA ALA A 102 16.02 5.67 15.72
C ALA A 102 17.37 6.09 15.08
N GLN A 103 18.08 5.16 14.46
CA GLN A 103 19.36 5.41 13.77
C GLN A 103 19.23 5.54 12.25
N HIS A 104 18.17 4.98 11.67
CA HIS A 104 17.92 4.86 10.23
C HIS A 104 16.51 5.27 9.88
N THR A 105 16.15 6.51 10.17
CA THR A 105 14.78 7.03 10.05
C THR A 105 14.28 7.00 8.60
N LEU A 106 13.13 6.40 8.40
CA LEU A 106 12.46 6.39 7.10
C LEU A 106 11.83 7.77 6.82
N ILE A 107 12.25 8.41 5.73
CA ILE A 107 11.78 9.75 5.33
C ILE A 107 10.55 9.62 4.43
N SER A 108 10.64 8.76 3.42
CA SER A 108 9.58 8.56 2.43
C SER A 108 9.57 7.12 1.94
N TRP A 109 8.43 6.67 1.42
CA TRP A 109 8.30 5.35 0.83
C TRP A 109 7.24 5.35 -0.28
N ASN A 110 7.44 4.46 -1.23
CA ASN A 110 6.50 4.21 -2.31
C ASN A 110 6.38 2.70 -2.53
N LEU A 111 5.17 2.22 -2.74
CA LEU A 111 4.94 0.85 -3.18
C LEU A 111 5.45 0.70 -4.62
N VAL A 112 6.32 -0.26 -4.87
CA VAL A 112 6.95 -0.48 -6.17
C VAL A 112 6.53 -1.79 -6.81
N ASP A 113 6.15 -2.79 -6.02
CA ASP A 113 5.69 -4.07 -6.54
C ASP A 113 4.76 -4.77 -5.55
N TRP A 114 4.09 -5.80 -6.02
CA TRP A 114 3.10 -6.55 -5.29
C TRP A 114 3.11 -8.00 -5.75
N GLU A 115 3.24 -8.92 -4.82
CA GLU A 115 3.13 -10.34 -5.08
C GLU A 115 1.87 -10.87 -4.38
N ASP A 116 1.01 -11.51 -5.16
CA ASP A 116 -0.19 -12.17 -4.66
C ASP A 116 0.09 -13.67 -4.48
N ALA A 117 0.15 -14.10 -3.23
CA ALA A 117 0.45 -15.49 -2.85
C ALA A 117 -0.55 -15.95 -1.76
N PRO A 118 -1.82 -16.17 -2.12
CA PRO A 118 -2.87 -16.44 -1.14
C PRO A 118 -2.53 -17.58 -0.16
N PRO A 119 -2.79 -17.41 1.14
CA PRO A 119 -3.50 -16.30 1.81
C PRO A 119 -2.65 -15.06 2.10
N LEU A 120 -1.42 -15.03 1.61
CA LEU A 120 -0.45 -13.97 1.83
C LEU A 120 -0.42 -12.99 0.67
N VAL A 121 -0.06 -11.76 0.97
CA VAL A 121 0.32 -10.74 -0.01
C VAL A 121 1.63 -10.12 0.43
N ILE A 122 2.56 -9.93 -0.49
CA ILE A 122 3.86 -9.31 -0.25
C ILE A 122 3.88 -7.97 -0.97
N LEU A 123 4.07 -6.91 -0.22
CA LEU A 123 4.18 -5.55 -0.72
C LEU A 123 5.64 -5.11 -0.69
N HIS A 124 6.19 -4.75 -1.83
CA HIS A 124 7.56 -4.26 -1.95
C HIS A 124 7.58 -2.74 -2.01
N TYR A 125 8.39 -2.14 -1.16
CA TYR A 125 8.51 -0.69 -1.03
C TYR A 125 9.92 -0.23 -1.35
N ARG A 126 10.02 0.91 -2.01
CA ARG A 126 11.23 1.70 -2.08
C ARG A 126 11.12 2.86 -1.11
N GLY A 127 12.07 2.93 -0.18
CA GLY A 127 12.17 3.99 0.80
C GLY A 127 13.36 4.91 0.56
N GLN A 128 13.31 6.06 1.20
CA GLN A 128 14.47 6.91 1.43
C GLN A 128 14.65 7.04 2.93
N ARG A 129 15.86 6.75 3.40
CA ARG A 129 16.22 6.82 4.82
C ARG A 129 17.27 7.86 5.08
N TYR A 130 17.23 8.43 6.27
CA TYR A 130 18.28 9.23 6.85
C TYR A 130 19.02 8.39 7.90
N SER A 131 20.32 8.41 7.88
CA SER A 131 21.14 7.70 8.86
C SER A 131 22.06 8.63 9.63
N SER A 132 21.82 8.77 10.92
CA SER A 132 22.73 9.44 11.83
C SER A 132 24.03 8.64 12.05
N ALA A 133 23.98 7.32 11.87
CA ALA A 133 25.14 6.44 11.97
C ALA A 133 26.09 6.50 10.77
N ARG A 134 25.60 7.04 9.62
CA ARG A 134 26.36 7.18 8.37
C ARG A 134 26.65 8.66 8.04
N HIS A 135 27.19 9.40 8.96
CA HIS A 135 27.56 10.82 8.75
C HIS A 135 26.42 11.71 8.21
N ASP A 136 25.21 11.49 8.70
CA ASP A 136 24.02 12.27 8.31
C ASP A 136 23.67 12.17 6.82
N GLU A 137 23.87 11.01 6.23
CA GLU A 137 23.56 10.75 4.83
C GLU A 137 22.14 10.21 4.63
N THR A 138 21.57 10.55 3.48
CA THR A 138 20.34 9.91 2.98
C THR A 138 20.68 8.82 1.99
N TYR A 139 19.99 7.68 2.09
CA TYR A 139 20.19 6.56 1.19
C TYR A 139 18.86 5.91 0.79
N LYS A 140 18.89 5.19 -0.33
CA LYS A 140 17.73 4.40 -0.78
C LYS A 140 17.70 3.07 -0.05
N ASP A 141 16.52 2.69 0.38
CA ASP A 141 16.24 1.40 1.02
C ASP A 141 15.15 0.65 0.24
N LEU A 142 15.22 -0.65 0.29
CA LEU A 142 14.18 -1.54 -0.17
C LEU A 142 13.74 -2.40 0.98
N PHE A 143 12.45 -2.50 1.16
CA PHE A 143 11.88 -3.35 2.18
C PHE A 143 10.57 -3.96 1.70
N SER A 144 10.18 -5.06 2.32
CA SER A 144 8.91 -5.70 2.04
C SER A 144 8.10 -5.92 3.30
N ILE A 145 6.78 -5.88 3.13
CA ILE A 145 5.80 -6.19 4.16
C ILE A 145 4.96 -7.34 3.64
N THR A 146 4.90 -8.42 4.42
CA THR A 146 4.00 -9.53 4.15
C THR A 146 2.78 -9.39 5.04
N GLU A 147 1.61 -9.45 4.45
CA GLU A 147 0.32 -9.45 5.13
C GLU A 147 -0.42 -10.76 4.88
N GLU A 148 -1.18 -11.17 5.87
CA GLU A 148 -2.06 -12.35 5.82
C GLU A 148 -3.51 -11.92 6.02
N LYS A 149 -4.40 -12.47 5.19
CA LYS A 149 -5.83 -12.26 5.33
C LYS A 149 -6.39 -13.18 6.41
N LYS A 150 -6.97 -12.60 7.45
CA LYS A 150 -7.67 -13.28 8.55
C LYS A 150 -9.13 -12.86 8.61
N ASP A 151 -9.92 -13.52 9.45
CA ASP A 151 -11.34 -13.17 9.66
C ASP A 151 -11.51 -11.72 10.14
N SER A 152 -10.55 -11.18 10.89
CA SER A 152 -10.53 -9.81 11.39
C SER A 152 -10.00 -8.77 10.39
N GLY A 153 -9.56 -9.19 9.20
CA GLY A 153 -8.95 -8.34 8.18
C GLY A 153 -7.50 -8.70 7.89
N TRP A 154 -6.79 -7.78 7.25
CA TRP A 154 -5.38 -7.95 6.91
C TRP A 154 -4.48 -7.67 8.13
N THR A 155 -3.45 -8.48 8.31
CA THR A 155 -2.51 -8.39 9.43
C THR A 155 -1.09 -8.55 8.92
N VAL A 156 -0.19 -7.66 9.35
CA VAL A 156 1.24 -7.77 9.04
C VAL A 156 1.82 -8.98 9.76
N THR A 157 2.45 -9.88 9.02
CA THR A 157 3.09 -11.09 9.53
C THR A 157 4.60 -11.04 9.45
N LYS A 158 5.16 -10.29 8.48
CA LYS A 158 6.60 -10.21 8.27
C LYS A 158 7.00 -8.83 7.77
N TYR A 159 8.18 -8.40 8.18
CA TYR A 159 8.88 -7.22 7.68
C TYR A 159 10.33 -7.60 7.38
N ASP A 160 10.76 -7.37 6.17
CA ASP A 160 12.14 -7.58 5.71
C ASP A 160 12.70 -6.26 5.17
N SER A 161 13.90 -5.92 5.56
CA SER A 161 14.65 -4.76 5.07
C SER A 161 16.03 -5.22 4.60
N PHE A 162 16.54 -4.59 3.56
CA PHE A 162 17.76 -4.98 2.85
C PHE A 162 18.87 -3.92 2.99
N TYR A 163 18.89 -3.17 4.09
CA TYR A 163 19.95 -2.19 4.33
C TYR A 163 21.16 -2.74 5.09
#